data_94661f476888320baec9ec2641d1a475
#
_entry.id   94661f476888320baec9ec2641d1a475
#
_cell.length_a   1.000
_cell.length_b   1.000
_cell.length_c   1.000
_cell.angle_alpha   90.00
_cell.angle_beta   90.00
_cell.angle_gamma   90.00
#
_symmetry.space_group_name_H-M   'P 1'
#
loop_
_entity.id
_entity.type
_entity.pdbx_description
1 polymer ?
#
loop_
_entity_poly.entity_id
_entity_poly.type
_entity_poly.pdbx_seq_one_letter_code
_entity_poly.pdbx_strand_id
1 'polypeptide(L)'
;MDAQNKTIQWLLEDDNPSVQLRALKEVLGYEDDTPEVRRAKAVILPSQPVQSLLEKMHPDGYWLQKNPRTQDIVGDGVMYGAFATTHFCLAYLAELGVDRTHPQVEKAADRYLVLQQPDGDWYRHFSCLLGYNIRTFVLLGYRD
;
A
#
# COMPACT_ATOMS: atom_id res chain seq x y z
N MET A 1 9.46 -34.56 -3.13
CA MET A 1 8.84 -33.24 -3.33
C MET A 1 9.97 -32.23 -3.37
N ASP A 2 10.09 -31.47 -4.45
CA ASP A 2 11.16 -30.49 -4.65
C ASP A 2 11.03 -29.34 -3.61
N ALA A 3 12.15 -28.80 -3.15
CA ALA A 3 12.19 -27.69 -2.17
C ALA A 3 11.39 -26.46 -2.67
N GLN A 4 11.42 -26.20 -3.98
CA GLN A 4 10.68 -25.13 -4.62
C GLN A 4 9.15 -25.30 -4.42
N ASN A 5 8.64 -26.52 -4.51
CA ASN A 5 7.21 -26.81 -4.33
C ASN A 5 6.77 -26.58 -2.87
N LYS A 6 7.63 -26.88 -1.89
CA LYS A 6 7.34 -26.59 -0.47
C LYS A 6 7.30 -25.10 -0.17
N THR A 7 8.19 -24.31 -0.78
CA THR A 7 8.20 -22.85 -0.61
C THR A 7 6.93 -22.21 -1.19
N ILE A 8 6.52 -22.64 -2.37
CA ILE A 8 5.26 -22.15 -2.97
C ILE A 8 4.06 -22.52 -2.09
N GLN A 9 3.99 -23.76 -1.60
CA GLN A 9 2.92 -24.20 -0.71
C GLN A 9 2.85 -23.34 0.56
N TRP A 10 3.99 -23.05 1.17
CA TRP A 10 4.06 -22.16 2.35
C TRP A 10 3.59 -20.73 2.06
N LEU A 11 3.97 -20.15 0.89
CA LEU A 11 3.50 -18.82 0.48
C LEU A 11 1.99 -18.76 0.20
N LEU A 12 1.35 -19.90 -0.05
CA LEU A 12 -0.07 -20.01 -0.34
C LEU A 12 -0.92 -20.35 0.89
N GLU A 13 -0.33 -20.46 2.08
CA GLU A 13 -1.06 -20.69 3.34
C GLU A 13 -2.02 -19.52 3.65
N ASP A 14 -3.17 -19.84 4.24
CA ASP A 14 -4.28 -18.88 4.44
C ASP A 14 -4.06 -17.90 5.59
N ASP A 15 -3.02 -18.06 6.38
CA ASP A 15 -2.72 -17.23 7.54
C ASP A 15 -2.20 -15.83 7.18
N ASN A 16 -1.70 -15.64 5.93
CA ASN A 16 -1.26 -14.34 5.42
C ASN A 16 -1.80 -14.06 4.01
N PRO A 17 -3.04 -13.55 3.89
CA PRO A 17 -3.69 -13.35 2.60
C PRO A 17 -2.96 -12.36 1.67
N SER A 18 -2.20 -11.42 2.22
CA SER A 18 -1.41 -10.48 1.40
C SER A 18 -0.20 -11.18 0.75
N VAL A 19 0.46 -12.08 1.47
CA VAL A 19 1.54 -12.90 0.91
C VAL A 19 0.97 -13.88 -0.12
N GLN A 20 -0.16 -14.52 0.19
CA GLN A 20 -0.85 -15.40 -0.72
C GLN A 20 -1.21 -14.68 -2.04
N LEU A 21 -1.79 -13.49 -1.97
CA LEU A 21 -2.14 -12.69 -3.14
C LEU A 21 -0.90 -12.41 -4.03
N ARG A 22 0.22 -12.03 -3.42
CA ARG A 22 1.47 -11.78 -4.15
C ARG A 22 2.03 -13.05 -4.76
N ALA A 23 2.02 -14.16 -4.04
CA ALA A 23 2.46 -15.44 -4.57
C ALA A 23 1.63 -15.88 -5.79
N LEU A 24 0.31 -15.71 -5.73
CA LEU A 24 -0.58 -16.00 -6.86
C LEU A 24 -0.25 -15.14 -8.08
N LYS A 25 -0.06 -13.83 -7.90
CA LYS A 25 0.14 -12.89 -9.00
C LYS A 25 1.59 -12.86 -9.51
N GLU A 26 2.56 -12.75 -8.61
CA GLU A 26 3.96 -12.47 -8.97
C GLU A 26 4.78 -13.74 -9.21
N VAL A 27 4.42 -14.86 -8.57
CA VAL A 27 5.14 -16.13 -8.70
C VAL A 27 4.42 -17.09 -9.65
N LEU A 28 3.10 -17.20 -9.52
CA LEU A 28 2.29 -18.13 -10.32
C LEU A 28 1.66 -17.48 -11.55
N GLY A 29 1.70 -16.15 -11.69
CA GLY A 29 1.21 -15.43 -12.86
C GLY A 29 -0.32 -15.45 -13.01
N TYR A 30 -1.07 -15.59 -11.91
CA TYR A 30 -2.52 -15.62 -11.97
C TYR A 30 -3.07 -14.22 -12.24
N GLU A 31 -4.07 -14.17 -13.11
CA GLU A 31 -4.78 -12.93 -13.45
C GLU A 31 -5.75 -12.50 -12.34
N ASP A 32 -6.11 -11.22 -12.34
CA ASP A 32 -6.95 -10.61 -11.28
C ASP A 32 -8.37 -11.22 -11.19
N ASP A 33 -8.87 -11.80 -12.25
CA ASP A 33 -10.19 -12.40 -12.33
C ASP A 33 -10.25 -13.88 -11.90
N THR A 34 -9.10 -14.51 -11.59
CA THR A 34 -9.08 -15.90 -11.12
C THR A 34 -9.77 -16.03 -9.76
N PRO A 35 -10.45 -17.17 -9.49
CA PRO A 35 -11.16 -17.39 -8.23
C PRO A 35 -10.24 -17.29 -6.99
N GLU A 36 -9.01 -17.74 -7.11
CA GLU A 36 -7.98 -17.73 -6.05
C GLU A 36 -7.59 -16.31 -5.69
N VAL A 37 -7.29 -15.47 -6.70
CA VAL A 37 -6.93 -14.06 -6.52
C VAL A 37 -8.11 -13.29 -5.91
N ARG A 38 -9.32 -13.50 -6.41
CA ARG A 38 -10.52 -12.88 -5.85
C ARG A 38 -10.76 -13.26 -4.39
N ARG A 39 -10.55 -14.54 -4.03
CA ARG A 39 -10.64 -14.99 -2.63
C ARG A 39 -9.62 -14.31 -1.73
N ALA A 40 -8.35 -14.28 -2.14
CA ALA A 40 -7.30 -13.60 -1.38
C ALA A 40 -7.63 -12.12 -1.18
N LYS A 41 -8.04 -11.40 -2.22
CA LYS A 41 -8.48 -9.99 -2.13
C LYS A 41 -9.67 -9.81 -1.17
N ALA A 42 -10.64 -10.71 -1.18
CA ALA A 42 -11.83 -10.61 -0.33
C ALA A 42 -11.53 -10.70 1.17
N VAL A 43 -10.47 -11.43 1.57
CA VAL A 43 -10.09 -11.55 2.99
C VAL A 43 -9.07 -10.50 3.43
N ILE A 44 -8.38 -9.84 2.49
CA ILE A 44 -7.43 -8.76 2.79
C ILE A 44 -8.17 -7.53 3.34
N LEU A 45 -9.22 -7.09 2.65
CA LEU A 45 -9.91 -5.84 2.99
C LEU A 45 -10.45 -5.80 4.43
N PRO A 46 -11.13 -6.85 4.94
CA PRO A 46 -11.60 -6.88 6.34
C PRO A 46 -10.49 -7.20 7.35
N SER A 47 -9.25 -7.43 6.93
CA SER A 47 -8.16 -7.78 7.83
C SER A 47 -7.80 -6.64 8.78
N GLN A 48 -7.41 -6.99 10.00
CA GLN A 48 -7.07 -6.02 11.04
C GLN A 48 -5.98 -5.01 10.61
N PRO A 49 -4.89 -5.38 9.90
CA PRO A 49 -3.90 -4.43 9.44
C PRO A 49 -4.47 -3.36 8.50
N VAL A 50 -5.32 -3.76 7.55
CA VAL A 50 -5.96 -2.84 6.60
C VAL A 50 -6.94 -1.91 7.33
N GLN A 51 -7.84 -2.48 8.14
CA GLN A 51 -8.84 -1.69 8.87
C GLN A 51 -8.18 -0.69 9.81
N SER A 52 -7.12 -1.08 10.53
CA SER A 52 -6.37 -0.17 11.40
C SER A 52 -5.75 1.04 10.68
N LEU A 53 -5.40 0.88 9.41
CA LEU A 53 -4.91 2.00 8.58
C LEU A 53 -6.08 2.88 8.13
N LEU A 54 -7.15 2.28 7.61
CA LEU A 54 -8.30 3.02 7.09
C LEU A 54 -9.06 3.80 8.18
N GLU A 55 -9.22 3.23 9.37
CA GLU A 55 -9.86 3.89 10.53
C GLU A 55 -9.10 5.13 11.02
N LYS A 56 -7.78 5.16 10.84
CA LYS A 56 -6.94 6.31 11.22
C LYS A 56 -6.86 7.39 10.16
N MET A 57 -7.44 7.16 8.99
CA MET A 57 -7.43 8.13 7.91
C MET A 57 -8.33 9.32 8.24
N HIS A 58 -7.83 10.52 8.05
CA HIS A 58 -8.66 11.73 8.12
C HIS A 58 -9.72 11.71 7.01
N PRO A 59 -10.94 12.24 7.26
CA PRO A 59 -11.99 12.27 6.23
C PRO A 59 -11.59 12.93 4.91
N ASP A 60 -10.60 13.82 4.93
CA ASP A 60 -10.05 14.48 3.73
C ASP A 60 -9.01 13.65 2.96
N GLY A 61 -8.75 12.39 3.36
CA GLY A 61 -7.87 11.48 2.63
C GLY A 61 -6.38 11.63 2.96
N TYR A 62 -6.03 11.77 4.23
CA TYR A 62 -4.64 11.81 4.67
C TYR A 62 -4.46 11.21 6.06
N TRP A 63 -3.20 10.94 6.43
CA TRP A 63 -2.84 10.47 7.77
C TRP A 63 -1.90 11.46 8.42
N LEU A 64 -2.12 11.68 9.72
CA LEU A 64 -1.30 12.54 10.57
C LEU A 64 -0.69 11.74 11.70
N GLN A 65 0.57 12.01 11.99
CA GLN A 65 1.23 11.51 13.18
C GLN A 65 1.55 12.66 14.12
N LYS A 66 1.33 12.45 15.42
CA LYS A 66 1.89 13.32 16.44
C LYS A 66 3.32 12.91 16.76
N ASN A 67 4.21 13.89 16.85
CA ASN A 67 5.53 13.67 17.40
C ASN A 67 5.38 13.22 18.88
N PRO A 68 5.90 12.06 19.27
CA PRO A 68 5.71 11.55 20.62
C PRO A 68 6.36 12.44 21.72
N ARG A 69 7.35 13.27 21.36
CA ARG A 69 8.05 14.15 22.29
C ARG A 69 7.41 15.54 22.39
N THR A 70 7.10 16.15 21.26
CA THR A 70 6.60 17.54 21.21
C THR A 70 5.09 17.61 21.12
N GLN A 71 4.39 16.49 20.84
CA GLN A 71 2.97 16.41 20.57
C GLN A 71 2.51 17.22 19.33
N ASP A 72 3.45 17.82 18.61
CA ASP A 72 3.14 18.54 17.39
C ASP A 72 2.65 17.57 16.32
N ILE A 73 1.70 18.03 15.52
CA ILE A 73 1.26 17.29 14.33
C ILE A 73 2.40 17.33 13.31
N VAL A 74 2.95 16.18 13.04
CA VAL A 74 3.84 15.97 11.91
C VAL A 74 2.95 15.88 10.68
N GLY A 75 2.90 16.93 9.88
CA GLY A 75 1.92 17.16 8.85
C GLY A 75 1.63 16.00 7.89
N ASP A 76 0.61 16.17 7.09
CA ASP A 76 0.10 15.18 6.10
C ASP A 76 1.06 14.98 4.93
N GLY A 77 2.19 15.40 5.04
CA GLY A 77 3.16 15.30 3.97
C GLY A 77 4.23 14.33 4.32
N VAL A 78 5.16 14.37 3.58
CA VAL A 78 6.35 13.65 3.54
C VAL A 78 7.29 14.21 4.58
N MET A 79 7.20 13.71 5.77
CA MET A 79 8.30 13.83 6.70
C MET A 79 9.02 12.49 6.71
N TYR A 80 10.20 12.47 6.11
CA TYR A 80 11.11 11.33 6.18
C TYR A 80 11.31 10.96 7.65
N GLY A 81 10.91 9.73 8.00
CA GLY A 81 10.98 9.23 9.38
C GLY A 81 9.67 9.24 10.17
N ALA A 82 8.58 9.75 9.64
CA ALA A 82 7.26 9.66 10.26
C ALA A 82 6.43 8.56 9.60
N PHE A 83 6.54 7.35 10.10
CA PHE A 83 5.97 6.12 9.51
C PHE A 83 4.43 6.05 9.48
N ALA A 84 3.73 7.04 9.97
CA ALA A 84 2.27 7.09 9.93
C ALA A 84 1.74 8.25 9.09
N THR A 85 2.53 8.76 8.16
CA THR A 85 2.12 9.80 7.22
C THR A 85 1.50 9.22 5.95
N THR A 86 0.86 10.05 5.15
CA THR A 86 0.05 9.63 4.00
C THR A 86 0.79 8.71 3.03
N HIS A 87 2.01 9.04 2.63
CA HIS A 87 2.74 8.19 1.67
C HIS A 87 3.10 6.81 2.22
N PHE A 88 3.45 6.71 3.53
CA PHE A 88 3.72 5.40 4.14
C PHE A 88 2.44 4.59 4.30
N CYS A 89 1.33 5.21 4.72
CA CYS A 89 0.06 4.51 4.86
C CYS A 89 -0.46 4.01 3.51
N LEU A 90 -0.34 4.82 2.44
CA LEU A 90 -0.64 4.38 1.07
C LEU A 90 0.24 3.21 0.65
N ALA A 91 1.55 3.27 0.94
CA ALA A 91 2.45 2.17 0.63
C ALA A 91 2.11 0.89 1.41
N TYR A 92 1.79 0.99 2.70
CA TYR A 92 1.38 -0.19 3.48
C TYR A 92 0.09 -0.79 2.92
N LEU A 93 -0.91 0.02 2.57
CA LEU A 93 -2.14 -0.48 1.94
C LEU A 93 -1.85 -1.15 0.60
N ALA A 94 -1.01 -0.56 -0.24
CA ALA A 94 -0.57 -1.14 -1.51
C ALA A 94 0.17 -2.46 -1.32
N GLU A 95 1.10 -2.52 -0.35
CA GLU A 95 1.85 -3.75 -0.02
C GLU A 95 0.92 -4.84 0.55
N LEU A 96 -0.11 -4.47 1.29
CA LEU A 96 -1.13 -5.40 1.78
C LEU A 96 -2.07 -5.90 0.68
N GLY A 97 -2.05 -5.29 -0.51
CA GLY A 97 -2.88 -5.70 -1.65
C GLY A 97 -4.20 -4.94 -1.79
N VAL A 98 -4.34 -3.79 -1.12
CA VAL A 98 -5.45 -2.86 -1.34
C VAL A 98 -5.06 -1.90 -2.46
N ASP A 99 -5.93 -1.72 -3.43
CA ASP A 99 -5.69 -0.88 -4.60
C ASP A 99 -6.69 0.29 -4.70
N ARG A 100 -6.57 1.12 -5.75
CA ARG A 100 -7.41 2.31 -5.97
C ARG A 100 -8.89 2.01 -6.21
N THR A 101 -9.29 0.75 -6.33
CA THR A 101 -10.72 0.40 -6.39
C THR A 101 -11.42 0.62 -5.05
N HIS A 102 -10.64 0.76 -3.96
CA HIS A 102 -11.18 1.15 -2.66
C HIS A 102 -11.31 2.67 -2.55
N PRO A 103 -12.53 3.24 -2.34
CA PRO A 103 -12.77 4.68 -2.45
C PRO A 103 -11.91 5.56 -1.53
N GLN A 104 -11.61 5.09 -0.31
CA GLN A 104 -10.75 5.83 0.61
C GLN A 104 -9.30 5.86 0.14
N VAL A 105 -8.82 4.77 -0.45
CA VAL A 105 -7.45 4.66 -0.99
C VAL A 105 -7.32 5.55 -2.22
N GLU A 106 -8.28 5.52 -3.14
CA GLU A 106 -8.34 6.41 -4.30
C GLU A 106 -8.30 7.88 -3.85
N LYS A 107 -9.18 8.28 -2.92
CA LYS A 107 -9.21 9.64 -2.39
C LYS A 107 -7.86 10.09 -1.82
N ALA A 108 -7.19 9.24 -1.07
CA ALA A 108 -5.90 9.56 -0.47
C ALA A 108 -4.78 9.61 -1.52
N ALA A 109 -4.80 8.70 -2.48
CA ALA A 109 -3.82 8.65 -3.56
C ALA A 109 -3.94 9.87 -4.47
N ASP A 110 -5.14 10.24 -4.90
CA ASP A 110 -5.39 11.41 -5.74
C ASP A 110 -4.97 12.70 -5.02
N ARG A 111 -5.28 12.83 -3.73
CA ARG A 111 -4.81 13.95 -2.91
C ARG A 111 -3.28 14.02 -2.85
N TYR A 112 -2.62 12.88 -2.73
CA TYR A 112 -1.16 12.83 -2.67
C TYR A 112 -0.50 13.13 -4.02
N LEU A 113 -1.12 12.70 -5.13
CA LEU A 113 -0.64 12.98 -6.50
C LEU A 113 -0.59 14.49 -6.80
N VAL A 114 -1.48 15.29 -6.22
CA VAL A 114 -1.45 16.76 -6.38
C VAL A 114 -0.13 17.38 -5.89
N LEU A 115 0.60 16.70 -5.04
CA LEU A 115 1.91 17.16 -4.54
C LEU A 115 3.06 16.88 -5.51
N GLN A 116 2.82 16.15 -6.60
CA GLN A 116 3.82 15.86 -7.62
C GLN A 116 4.25 17.14 -8.33
N GLN A 117 5.55 17.31 -8.47
CA GLN A 117 6.14 18.46 -9.17
C GLN A 117 6.10 18.25 -10.69
N PRO A 118 6.22 19.32 -11.50
CA PRO A 118 6.18 19.21 -12.97
C PRO A 118 7.27 18.32 -13.58
N ASP A 119 8.37 18.10 -12.86
CA ASP A 119 9.45 17.18 -13.25
C ASP A 119 9.19 15.71 -12.84
N GLY A 120 8.04 15.44 -12.24
CA GLY A 120 7.63 14.11 -11.80
C GLY A 120 8.09 13.73 -10.39
N ASP A 121 8.89 14.57 -9.74
CA ASP A 121 9.33 14.35 -8.35
C ASP A 121 8.25 14.78 -7.33
N TRP A 122 8.32 14.22 -6.14
CA TRP A 122 7.45 14.61 -5.01
C TRP A 122 8.17 15.47 -3.99
N TYR A 123 9.48 15.34 -3.82
CA TYR A 123 10.23 16.04 -2.78
C TYR A 123 11.71 16.18 -3.11
N ARG A 124 12.11 17.29 -3.69
CA ARG A 124 13.49 17.77 -3.77
C ARG A 124 14.55 16.70 -4.12
N HIS A 125 14.21 15.79 -5.06
CA HIS A 125 15.16 14.84 -5.67
C HIS A 125 15.73 13.76 -4.73
N PHE A 126 14.97 13.31 -3.74
CA PHE A 126 15.31 12.09 -3.00
C PHE A 126 14.97 10.85 -3.83
N SER A 127 15.93 10.32 -4.55
CA SER A 127 15.73 9.16 -5.45
C SER A 127 15.12 7.94 -4.76
N CYS A 128 15.43 7.71 -3.48
CA CYS A 128 14.83 6.63 -2.71
C CYS A 128 13.32 6.84 -2.49
N LEU A 129 12.90 8.07 -2.22
CA LEU A 129 11.50 8.41 -2.02
C LEU A 129 10.74 8.36 -3.34
N LEU A 130 11.34 8.85 -4.43
CA LEU A 130 10.76 8.75 -5.76
C LEU A 130 10.51 7.29 -6.15
N GLY A 131 11.51 6.43 -6.01
CA GLY A 131 11.36 4.99 -6.29
C GLY A 131 10.30 4.32 -5.42
N TYR A 132 10.22 4.71 -4.15
CA TYR A 132 9.21 4.22 -3.21
C TYR A 132 7.80 4.64 -3.63
N ASN A 133 7.60 5.91 -4.00
CA ASN A 133 6.31 6.42 -4.47
C ASN A 133 5.90 5.77 -5.80
N ILE A 134 6.81 5.68 -6.78
CA ILE A 134 6.52 5.02 -8.07
C ILE A 134 6.03 3.59 -7.81
N ARG A 135 6.75 2.80 -7.00
CA ARG A 135 6.33 1.46 -6.63
C ARG A 135 4.94 1.45 -6.00
N THR A 136 4.69 2.34 -5.05
CA THR A 136 3.40 2.45 -4.36
C THR A 136 2.27 2.69 -5.37
N PHE A 137 2.40 3.68 -6.24
CA PHE A 137 1.36 4.02 -7.20
C PHE A 137 1.14 2.94 -8.25
N VAL A 138 2.20 2.26 -8.70
CA VAL A 138 2.07 1.09 -9.59
C VAL A 138 1.26 -0.03 -8.91
N LEU A 139 1.53 -0.32 -7.63
CA LEU A 139 0.79 -1.32 -6.85
C LEU A 139 -0.66 -0.91 -6.61
N LEU A 140 -0.92 0.37 -6.40
CA LEU A 140 -2.28 0.93 -6.28
C LEU A 140 -3.05 0.89 -7.61
N GLY A 141 -2.40 0.63 -8.74
CA GLY A 141 -3.02 0.52 -10.06
C GLY A 141 -2.95 1.79 -10.91
N TYR A 142 -2.16 2.78 -10.53
CA TYR A 142 -1.84 3.94 -11.37
C TYR A 142 -0.69 3.56 -12.32
N ARG A 143 -0.97 3.47 -13.61
CA ARG A 143 0.01 3.03 -14.63
C ARG A 143 0.11 3.98 -15.82
N ASP A 144 -0.58 5.11 -15.74
CA ASP A 144 -0.73 6.08 -16.82
C ASP A 144 0.23 7.26 -16.61
#